data_facd79aaab7bee29b199ce9ab42e9895
#
_entry.id   facd79aaab7bee29b199ce9ab42e9895
#
_cell.length_a   1.000
_cell.length_b   1.000
_cell.length_c   1.000
_cell.angle_alpha   90.00
_cell.angle_beta   90.00
_cell.angle_gamma   90.00
#
_symmetry.space_group_name_H-M   'P 1'
#
loop_
_entity.id
_entity.type
_entity.pdbx_description
1 polymer ?
#
loop_
_entity_poly.entity_id
_entity_poly.type
_entity_poly.pdbx_seq_one_letter_code
_entity_poly.pdbx_strand_id
1 'polypeptide(L)'
;MKRHFVKTSNAEKFMQHIRVASTSGAVEARGVIVHGRPGEGKTACLQNYGSMKEGVFVTGQPDWTVTRMMSRIADRLGLKVDRNLDSKIVQFLSDQENPLPIIVDEAGFALLNNAICLEKLRSITDQSYSPLVLCFMSQDIRMLDRYKQLSSRIATQKKKKKSTIEDVALMF
;
A
#
# COMPACT_ATOMS: atom_id res chain seq x y z
N MET A 1 -9.35 -25.17 6.61
CA MET A 1 -10.58 -24.43 6.23
C MET A 1 -10.19 -23.39 5.18
N LYS A 2 -10.67 -23.50 3.93
CA LYS A 2 -10.52 -22.44 2.94
C LYS A 2 -11.46 -21.29 3.33
N ARG A 3 -10.91 -20.16 3.73
CA ARG A 3 -11.72 -18.95 3.97
C ARG A 3 -12.20 -18.46 2.60
N HIS A 4 -13.48 -18.65 2.31
CA HIS A 4 -14.09 -18.04 1.12
C HIS A 4 -14.25 -16.54 1.40
N PHE A 5 -13.61 -15.71 0.57
CA PHE A 5 -13.85 -14.28 0.57
C PHE A 5 -15.24 -14.02 -0.01
N VAL A 6 -16.14 -13.50 0.80
CA VAL A 6 -17.48 -13.12 0.34
C VAL A 6 -17.34 -11.79 -0.38
N LYS A 7 -17.60 -11.76 -1.68
CA LYS A 7 -17.66 -10.53 -2.47
C LYS A 7 -18.92 -9.73 -2.06
N THR A 8 -18.76 -8.85 -1.09
CA THR A 8 -19.79 -7.86 -0.78
C THR A 8 -19.73 -6.72 -1.81
N SER A 9 -20.84 -6.02 -2.04
CA SER A 9 -20.88 -4.83 -2.93
C SER A 9 -19.84 -3.78 -2.56
N ASN A 10 -19.45 -3.74 -1.31
CA ASN A 10 -18.47 -2.84 -0.76
C ASN A 10 -17.03 -3.28 -1.07
N ALA A 11 -16.75 -4.58 -1.00
CA ALA A 11 -15.49 -5.13 -1.43
C ALA A 11 -15.27 -4.87 -2.94
N GLU A 12 -16.32 -4.97 -3.75
CA GLU A 12 -16.25 -4.66 -5.18
C GLU A 12 -15.96 -3.17 -5.43
N LYS A 13 -16.62 -2.25 -4.73
CA LYS A 13 -16.35 -0.81 -4.80
C LYS A 13 -14.91 -0.50 -4.39
N PHE A 14 -14.45 -1.10 -3.29
CA PHE A 14 -13.08 -0.97 -2.83
C PHE A 14 -12.06 -1.42 -3.91
N MET A 15 -12.28 -2.60 -4.48
CA MET A 15 -11.44 -3.15 -5.54
C MET A 15 -11.45 -2.27 -6.79
N GLN A 16 -12.60 -1.71 -7.15
CA GLN A 16 -12.74 -0.79 -8.27
C GLN A 16 -11.95 0.52 -8.02
N HIS A 17 -11.99 1.09 -6.82
CA HIS A 17 -11.22 2.29 -6.48
C HIS A 17 -9.71 2.05 -6.56
N ILE A 18 -9.21 0.94 -6.00
CA ILE A 18 -7.80 0.58 -6.12
C ILE A 18 -7.43 0.38 -7.60
N ARG A 19 -8.26 -0.31 -8.37
CA ARG A 19 -8.01 -0.55 -9.80
C ARG A 19 -7.93 0.77 -10.59
N VAL A 20 -8.89 1.68 -10.41
CA VAL A 20 -8.90 3.00 -11.05
C VAL A 20 -7.65 3.80 -10.67
N ALA A 21 -7.25 3.77 -9.40
CA ALA A 21 -6.06 4.44 -8.93
C ALA A 21 -4.76 3.84 -9.50
N SER A 22 -4.72 2.52 -9.68
CA SER A 22 -3.55 1.82 -10.25
C SER A 22 -3.43 1.98 -11.76
N THR A 23 -4.55 2.28 -12.46
CA THR A 23 -4.59 2.40 -13.94
C THR A 23 -4.64 3.83 -14.44
N SER A 24 -4.87 4.82 -13.56
CA SER A 24 -4.80 6.22 -13.97
C SER A 24 -3.35 6.56 -14.36
N GLY A 25 -3.15 6.80 -15.65
CA GLY A 25 -1.84 6.93 -16.30
C GLY A 25 -0.98 8.15 -15.93
N ALA A 26 -1.29 8.82 -14.81
CA ALA A 26 -0.42 9.82 -14.24
C ALA A 26 0.73 9.12 -13.51
N VAL A 27 1.92 9.18 -14.07
CA VAL A 27 3.16 8.64 -13.54
C VAL A 27 3.42 9.05 -12.08
N GLU A 28 2.80 10.14 -11.63
CA GLU A 28 2.98 10.73 -10.31
C GLU A 28 1.99 10.25 -9.23
N ALA A 29 0.99 9.46 -9.56
CA ALA A 29 -0.11 9.10 -8.63
C ALA A 29 -0.35 7.59 -8.55
N ARG A 30 0.70 6.82 -8.28
CA ARG A 30 0.58 5.36 -8.12
C ARG A 30 0.35 4.92 -6.67
N GLY A 31 0.20 5.87 -5.75
CA GLY A 31 -0.08 5.62 -4.35
C GLY A 31 -1.57 5.64 -4.04
N VAL A 32 -2.08 4.60 -3.39
CA VAL A 32 -3.45 4.51 -2.88
C VAL A 32 -3.42 4.46 -1.37
N ILE A 33 -4.18 5.35 -0.73
CA ILE A 33 -4.40 5.30 0.71
C ILE A 33 -5.78 4.71 0.96
N VAL A 34 -5.78 3.69 1.79
CA VAL A 34 -6.97 3.08 2.38
C VAL A 34 -6.97 3.40 3.87
N HIS A 35 -8.05 3.88 4.42
CA HIS A 35 -8.16 4.08 5.86
C HIS A 35 -9.56 3.76 6.36
N GLY A 36 -9.68 3.48 7.65
CA GLY A 36 -10.96 3.16 8.28
C GLY A 36 -10.80 2.68 9.71
N ARG A 37 -11.93 2.41 10.37
CA ARG A 37 -11.95 1.94 11.76
C ARG A 37 -11.48 0.49 11.88
N PRO A 38 -11.03 0.06 13.07
CA PRO A 38 -10.77 -1.35 13.35
C PRO A 38 -12.01 -2.22 13.05
N GLY A 39 -11.79 -3.43 12.55
CA GLY A 39 -12.88 -4.38 12.30
C GLY A 39 -13.66 -4.20 10.98
N GLU A 40 -13.39 -3.18 10.20
CA GLU A 40 -14.09 -2.90 8.93
C GLU A 40 -13.64 -3.77 7.74
N GLY A 41 -12.90 -4.85 7.98
CA GLY A 41 -12.53 -5.82 6.95
C GLY A 41 -11.43 -5.36 5.97
N LYS A 42 -10.75 -4.22 6.23
CA LYS A 42 -9.70 -3.68 5.37
C LYS A 42 -8.62 -4.70 5.01
N THR A 43 -8.07 -5.36 6.02
CA THR A 43 -7.03 -6.40 5.86
C THR A 43 -7.49 -7.52 4.94
N ALA A 44 -8.72 -8.03 5.12
CA ALA A 44 -9.25 -9.10 4.28
C ALA A 44 -9.41 -8.67 2.80
N CYS A 45 -9.88 -7.45 2.57
CA CYS A 45 -9.97 -6.88 1.22
C CYS A 45 -8.60 -6.71 0.58
N LEU A 46 -7.62 -6.20 1.34
CA LEU A 46 -6.25 -6.01 0.84
C LEU A 46 -5.55 -7.33 0.55
N GLN A 47 -5.72 -8.34 1.41
CA GLN A 47 -5.18 -9.69 1.18
C GLN A 47 -5.77 -10.32 -0.08
N ASN A 48 -7.08 -10.18 -0.29
CA ASN A 48 -7.74 -10.67 -1.49
C ASN A 48 -7.22 -9.93 -2.75
N TYR A 49 -7.07 -8.60 -2.69
CA TYR A 49 -6.50 -7.81 -3.77
C TYR A 49 -5.04 -8.24 -4.06
N GLY A 50 -4.22 -8.39 -3.03
CA GLY A 50 -2.83 -8.85 -3.17
C GLY A 50 -2.74 -10.22 -3.82
N SER A 51 -3.60 -11.16 -3.40
CA SER A 51 -3.65 -12.50 -4.00
C SER A 51 -4.06 -12.48 -5.47
N MET A 52 -5.02 -11.62 -5.85
CA MET A 52 -5.47 -11.47 -7.24
C MET A 52 -4.43 -10.83 -8.15
N LYS A 53 -3.54 -10.01 -7.60
CA LYS A 53 -2.51 -9.26 -8.33
C LYS A 53 -1.11 -9.81 -8.14
N GLU A 54 -0.98 -10.93 -7.44
CA GLU A 54 0.31 -11.52 -7.03
C GLU A 54 1.19 -10.50 -6.28
N GLY A 55 0.55 -9.53 -5.64
CA GLY A 55 1.21 -8.40 -5.00
C GLY A 55 1.97 -8.77 -3.74
N VAL A 56 2.92 -7.91 -3.38
CA VAL A 56 3.71 -8.02 -2.15
C VAL A 56 2.91 -7.49 -0.98
N PHE A 57 2.40 -8.37 -0.11
CA PHE A 57 1.66 -7.98 1.09
C PHE A 57 2.55 -8.04 2.33
N VAL A 58 2.70 -6.92 3.02
CA VAL A 58 3.42 -6.80 4.28
C VAL A 58 2.58 -6.06 5.32
N THR A 59 2.79 -6.38 6.60
CA THR A 59 2.10 -5.71 7.73
C THR A 59 3.12 -4.89 8.51
N GLY A 60 2.82 -3.62 8.74
CA GLY A 60 3.61 -2.73 9.56
C GLY A 60 3.74 -3.23 11.00
N GLN A 61 4.84 -2.92 11.64
CA GLN A 61 5.13 -3.31 13.02
C GLN A 61 5.75 -2.15 13.79
N PRO A 62 5.54 -2.08 15.13
CA PRO A 62 6.05 -0.98 15.95
C PRO A 62 7.58 -0.82 15.91
N ASP A 63 8.29 -1.91 15.64
CA ASP A 63 9.75 -1.98 15.59
C ASP A 63 10.31 -1.88 14.16
N TRP A 64 9.52 -1.39 13.21
CA TRP A 64 9.95 -1.26 11.84
C TRP A 64 11.13 -0.30 11.71
N THR A 65 12.20 -0.82 11.15
CA THR A 65 13.30 -0.09 10.56
C THR A 65 13.28 -0.31 9.05
N VAL A 66 13.96 0.54 8.29
CA VAL A 66 14.10 0.35 6.83
C VAL A 66 14.63 -1.05 6.51
N THR A 67 15.66 -1.50 7.22
CA THR A 67 16.25 -2.83 7.00
C THR A 67 15.25 -3.96 7.24
N ARG A 68 14.49 -3.93 8.34
CA ARG A 68 13.48 -4.96 8.64
C ARG A 68 12.35 -4.97 7.62
N MET A 69 11.88 -3.79 7.24
CA MET A 69 10.85 -3.64 6.23
C MET A 69 11.30 -4.22 4.88
N MET A 70 12.51 -3.85 4.44
CA MET A 70 13.10 -4.34 3.19
C MET A 70 13.31 -5.85 3.18
N SER A 71 13.79 -6.42 4.30
CA SER A 71 13.93 -7.87 4.44
C SER A 71 12.58 -8.59 4.31
N ARG A 72 11.50 -8.05 4.89
CA ARG A 72 10.16 -8.65 4.74
C ARG A 72 9.63 -8.59 3.32
N ILE A 73 9.88 -7.48 2.62
CA ILE A 73 9.55 -7.37 1.19
C ILE A 73 10.34 -8.41 0.39
N ALA A 74 11.64 -8.53 0.65
CA ALA A 74 12.51 -9.52 0.01
C ALA A 74 12.02 -10.96 0.24
N ASP A 75 11.66 -11.31 1.47
CA ASP A 75 11.12 -12.63 1.82
C ASP A 75 9.85 -12.94 1.00
N ARG A 76 8.98 -11.96 0.79
CA ARG A 76 7.77 -12.13 -0.02
C ARG A 76 8.06 -12.31 -1.52
N LEU A 77 9.16 -11.72 -1.98
CA LEU A 77 9.63 -11.84 -3.37
C LEU A 77 10.57 -13.04 -3.59
N GLY A 78 10.90 -13.79 -2.53
CA GLY A 78 11.86 -14.91 -2.60
C GLY A 78 13.31 -14.46 -2.84
N LEU A 79 13.64 -13.20 -2.51
CA LEU A 79 14.96 -12.63 -2.71
C LEU A 79 15.86 -12.83 -1.49
N LYS A 80 17.15 -13.11 -1.73
CA LYS A 80 18.14 -13.16 -0.66
C LYS A 80 18.50 -11.77 -0.18
N VAL A 81 18.52 -11.59 1.14
CA VAL A 81 18.91 -10.35 1.81
C VAL A 81 20.44 -10.21 1.77
N ASP A 82 20.92 -9.18 1.09
CA ASP A 82 22.33 -8.81 1.00
C ASP A 82 22.52 -7.29 0.88
N ARG A 83 23.77 -6.85 0.62
CA ARG A 83 24.11 -5.42 0.54
C ARG A 83 23.40 -4.68 -0.60
N ASN A 84 22.99 -5.38 -1.66
CA ASN A 84 22.36 -4.80 -2.86
C ASN A 84 20.84 -5.03 -2.88
N LEU A 85 20.22 -5.26 -1.70
CA LEU A 85 18.82 -5.63 -1.58
C LEU A 85 17.87 -4.64 -2.26
N ASP A 86 18.12 -3.34 -2.09
CA ASP A 86 17.32 -2.27 -2.69
C ASP A 86 17.25 -2.41 -4.22
N SER A 87 18.41 -2.49 -4.85
CA SER A 87 18.52 -2.62 -6.30
C SER A 87 17.89 -3.91 -6.82
N LYS A 88 18.02 -5.00 -6.07
CA LYS A 88 17.40 -6.29 -6.43
C LYS A 88 15.89 -6.23 -6.36
N ILE A 89 15.32 -5.58 -5.34
CA ILE A 89 13.87 -5.41 -5.22
C ILE A 89 13.35 -4.55 -6.37
N VAL A 90 14.00 -3.41 -6.64
CA VAL A 90 13.62 -2.53 -7.75
C VAL A 90 13.68 -3.27 -9.08
N GLN A 91 14.79 -3.98 -9.35
CA GLN A 91 14.95 -4.75 -10.58
C GLN A 91 13.88 -5.83 -10.71
N PHE A 92 13.66 -6.65 -9.66
CA PHE A 92 12.64 -7.70 -9.66
C PHE A 92 11.26 -7.15 -10.00
N LEU A 93 10.88 -6.03 -9.38
CA LEU A 93 9.59 -5.39 -9.61
C LEU A 93 9.48 -4.77 -11.00
N SER A 94 10.59 -4.22 -11.54
CA SER A 94 10.62 -3.61 -12.87
C SER A 94 10.57 -4.65 -14.01
N ASP A 95 11.08 -5.85 -13.76
CA ASP A 95 11.15 -6.94 -14.76
C ASP A 95 9.78 -7.66 -14.93
N GLN A 96 8.76 -7.30 -14.15
CA GLN A 96 7.44 -7.90 -14.27
C GLN A 96 6.66 -7.32 -15.45
N GLU A 97 6.02 -8.16 -16.26
CA GLU A 97 5.13 -7.73 -17.35
C GLU A 97 3.98 -6.84 -16.83
N ASN A 98 3.45 -7.20 -15.65
CA ASN A 98 2.42 -6.44 -14.96
C ASN A 98 2.98 -5.89 -13.65
N PRO A 99 2.87 -4.58 -13.38
CA PRO A 99 3.38 -4.01 -12.15
C PRO A 99 2.77 -4.68 -10.91
N LEU A 100 3.61 -5.29 -10.08
CA LEU A 100 3.19 -5.91 -8.82
C LEU A 100 2.95 -4.83 -7.76
N PRO A 101 1.77 -4.75 -7.13
CA PRO A 101 1.55 -3.79 -6.07
C PRO A 101 2.30 -4.17 -4.80
N ILE A 102 2.88 -3.18 -4.13
CA ILE A 102 3.33 -3.30 -2.75
C ILE A 102 2.18 -2.84 -1.85
N ILE A 103 1.70 -3.73 -0.99
CA ILE A 103 0.56 -3.50 -0.11
C ILE A 103 1.06 -3.52 1.32
N VAL A 104 0.87 -2.41 2.03
CA VAL A 104 1.27 -2.28 3.43
C VAL A 104 0.03 -2.12 4.29
N ASP A 105 -0.30 -3.15 5.05
CA ASP A 105 -1.31 -3.06 6.10
C ASP A 105 -0.70 -2.46 7.38
N GLU A 106 -1.50 -1.80 8.20
CA GLU A 106 -1.03 -1.07 9.40
C GLU A 106 0.09 -0.07 9.08
N ALA A 107 -0.04 0.65 7.97
CA ALA A 107 0.98 1.58 7.47
C ALA A 107 1.28 2.76 8.41
N GLY A 108 0.50 2.97 9.46
CA GLY A 108 0.77 3.93 10.53
C GLY A 108 2.15 3.73 11.14
N PHE A 109 2.64 2.50 11.25
CA PHE A 109 3.98 2.21 11.74
C PHE A 109 5.10 2.70 10.79
N ALA A 110 4.84 2.84 9.52
CA ALA A 110 5.79 3.40 8.55
C ALA A 110 5.99 4.92 8.71
N LEU A 111 5.11 5.59 9.46
CA LEU A 111 5.22 7.01 9.78
C LEU A 111 6.15 7.29 10.99
N LEU A 112 6.53 6.26 11.73
CA LEU A 112 7.49 6.40 12.83
C LEU A 112 8.87 6.79 12.30
N ASN A 113 9.70 7.35 13.19
CA ASN A 113 11.07 7.76 12.86
C ASN A 113 11.14 8.69 11.62
N ASN A 114 10.33 9.75 11.64
CA ASN A 114 10.25 10.75 10.57
C ASN A 114 9.81 10.14 9.22
N ALA A 115 8.97 9.11 9.24
CA ALA A 115 8.43 8.44 8.07
C ALA A 115 9.50 7.86 7.11
N ILE A 116 10.69 7.53 7.61
CA ILE A 116 11.80 7.04 6.78
C ILE A 116 11.43 5.74 6.02
N CYS A 117 10.63 4.87 6.64
CA CYS A 117 10.15 3.64 5.99
C CYS A 117 9.20 3.97 4.84
N LEU A 118 8.32 4.95 5.02
CA LEU A 118 7.38 5.37 3.98
C LEU A 118 8.09 6.04 2.80
N GLU A 119 9.11 6.89 3.09
CA GLU A 119 9.97 7.49 2.04
C GLU A 119 10.73 6.41 1.26
N LYS A 120 11.21 5.38 1.93
CA LYS A 120 11.89 4.25 1.27
C LYS A 120 10.94 3.46 0.38
N LEU A 121 9.73 3.14 0.85
CA LEU A 121 8.69 2.48 0.06
C LEU A 121 8.38 3.28 -1.21
N ARG A 122 8.19 4.59 -1.05
CA ARG A 122 7.95 5.49 -2.16
C ARG A 122 9.09 5.45 -3.18
N SER A 123 10.34 5.58 -2.71
CA SER A 123 11.52 5.55 -3.58
C SER A 123 11.58 4.27 -4.43
N ILE A 124 11.28 3.11 -3.85
CA ILE A 124 11.28 1.83 -4.55
C ILE A 124 10.15 1.78 -5.57
N THR A 125 8.95 2.15 -5.17
CA THR A 125 7.77 2.11 -6.06
C THR A 125 7.83 3.12 -7.19
N ASP A 126 8.44 4.29 -6.95
CA ASP A 126 8.70 5.29 -8.00
C ASP A 126 9.70 4.74 -9.04
N GLN A 127 10.78 4.08 -8.60
CA GLN A 127 11.80 3.51 -9.49
C GLN A 127 11.31 2.28 -10.26
N SER A 128 10.52 1.41 -9.63
CA SER A 128 10.01 0.18 -10.24
C SER A 128 8.69 0.35 -10.95
N TYR A 129 8.09 1.54 -10.90
CA TYR A 129 6.73 1.79 -11.40
C TYR A 129 5.65 0.90 -10.78
N SER A 130 5.91 0.36 -9.61
CA SER A 130 4.98 -0.50 -8.87
C SER A 130 3.91 0.33 -8.14
N PRO A 131 2.64 -0.09 -8.13
CA PRO A 131 1.62 0.56 -7.32
C PRO A 131 1.90 0.39 -5.82
N LEU A 132 1.70 1.45 -5.03
CA LEU A 132 1.83 1.42 -3.57
C LEU A 132 0.45 1.56 -2.93
N VAL A 133 0.04 0.58 -2.15
CA VAL A 133 -1.22 0.60 -1.41
C VAL A 133 -0.93 0.63 0.09
N LEU A 134 -1.34 1.71 0.75
CA LEU A 134 -1.08 1.94 2.16
C LEU A 134 -2.41 1.91 2.94
N CYS A 135 -2.50 1.02 3.92
CA CYS A 135 -3.66 0.93 4.80
C CYS A 135 -3.37 1.54 6.17
N PHE A 136 -4.11 2.58 6.50
CA PHE A 136 -4.00 3.29 7.77
C PHE A 136 -5.22 3.06 8.67
N MET A 137 -5.04 3.19 9.96
CA MET A 137 -6.14 3.47 10.86
C MET A 137 -6.58 4.93 10.70
N SER A 138 -7.85 5.24 10.91
CA SER A 138 -8.39 6.60 10.76
C SER A 138 -7.65 7.64 11.61
N GLN A 139 -7.13 7.25 12.75
CA GLN A 139 -6.33 8.12 13.63
C GLN A 139 -4.97 8.48 13.04
N ASP A 140 -4.36 7.60 12.25
CA ASP A 140 -3.00 7.76 11.71
C ASP A 140 -2.97 8.73 10.52
N ILE A 141 -4.10 8.94 9.86
CA ILE A 141 -4.21 9.86 8.72
C ILE A 141 -3.79 11.28 9.10
N ARG A 142 -4.10 11.72 10.32
CA ARG A 142 -3.66 13.05 10.81
C ARG A 142 -2.13 13.16 10.93
N MET A 143 -1.46 12.05 11.17
CA MET A 143 0.00 12.02 11.20
C MET A 143 0.58 12.18 9.81
N LEU A 144 -0.07 11.61 8.78
CA LEU A 144 0.36 11.74 7.40
C LEU A 144 0.32 13.21 6.91
N ASP A 145 -0.64 14.00 7.39
CA ASP A 145 -0.76 15.43 7.04
C ASP A 145 0.48 16.26 7.45
N ARG A 146 1.26 15.77 8.42
CA ARG A 146 2.54 16.41 8.83
C ARG A 146 3.62 16.28 7.76
N TYR A 147 3.51 15.27 6.89
CA TYR A 147 4.45 14.99 5.82
C TYR A 147 3.89 15.47 4.47
N LYS A 148 3.87 16.81 4.28
CA LYS A 148 3.24 17.46 3.12
C LYS A 148 3.74 16.94 1.77
N GLN A 149 5.02 16.61 1.66
CA GLN A 149 5.60 16.08 0.42
C GLN A 149 5.06 14.67 0.09
N LEU A 150 4.81 13.85 1.11
CA LEU A 150 4.20 12.53 0.96
C LEU A 150 2.71 12.66 0.67
N SER A 151 2.01 13.52 1.42
CA SER A 151 0.58 13.73 1.26
C SER A 151 0.22 14.37 -0.08
N SER A 152 1.06 15.22 -0.66
CA SER A 152 0.77 15.89 -1.94
C SER A 152 0.79 14.91 -3.12
N ARG A 153 1.72 13.97 -3.16
CA ARG A 153 1.81 12.96 -4.23
C ARG A 153 0.82 11.82 -4.06
N ILE A 154 0.55 11.42 -2.82
CA ILE A 154 -0.47 10.41 -2.50
C ILE A 154 -1.87 11.03 -2.53
N ALA A 155 -2.01 12.31 -2.16
CA ALA A 155 -3.29 13.03 -2.08
C ALA A 155 -3.76 13.67 -3.40
N THR A 156 -3.04 13.53 -4.51
CA THR A 156 -3.51 14.07 -5.79
C THR A 156 -4.87 13.50 -6.19
N GLN A 157 -5.28 12.36 -5.60
CA GLN A 157 -6.63 11.82 -5.75
C GLN A 157 -7.66 12.37 -4.75
N LYS A 158 -7.23 12.91 -3.61
CA LYS A 158 -8.14 13.57 -2.64
C LYS A 158 -8.80 14.83 -3.18
N LYS A 159 -8.22 15.47 -4.19
CA LYS A 159 -8.76 16.73 -4.77
C LYS A 159 -9.83 16.54 -5.85
N LYS A 160 -10.02 15.35 -6.41
CA LYS A 160 -10.94 15.17 -7.54
C LYS A 160 -12.31 14.56 -7.23
N LYS A 161 -12.55 13.95 -6.08
CA LYS A 161 -13.91 13.60 -5.60
C LYS A 161 -13.92 13.49 -4.08
N LYS A 162 -14.87 14.16 -3.44
CA LYS A 162 -15.32 13.95 -2.07
C LYS A 162 -16.06 12.59 -1.95
N SER A 163 -15.43 11.51 -2.24
CA SER A 163 -15.81 10.20 -1.72
C SER A 163 -14.69 9.82 -0.80
N THR A 164 -14.83 10.17 0.44
CA THR A 164 -13.99 9.69 1.52
C THR A 164 -14.07 8.17 1.52
N ILE A 165 -12.93 7.53 1.67
CA ILE A 165 -12.87 6.07 1.90
C ILE A 165 -13.64 5.70 3.18
N GLU A 166 -14.01 6.65 4.02
CA GLU A 166 -15.06 6.50 5.03
C GLU A 166 -16.36 5.93 4.43
N ASP A 167 -16.74 6.29 3.20
CA ASP A 167 -17.91 5.71 2.53
C ASP A 167 -17.70 4.26 2.12
N VAL A 168 -16.47 3.81 1.89
CA VAL A 168 -16.15 2.40 1.65
C VAL A 168 -15.97 1.66 2.97
N ALA A 169 -15.47 2.32 4.01
CA ALA A 169 -15.26 1.77 5.33
C ALA A 169 -16.55 1.71 6.17
N LEU A 170 -17.52 2.58 5.93
CA LEU A 170 -18.83 2.57 6.60
C LEU A 170 -19.77 1.47 6.09
N MET A 171 -19.35 0.70 5.12
CA MET A 171 -20.19 -0.30 4.48
C MET A 171 -19.80 -1.74 4.83
N PHE A 172 -18.86 -1.96 5.77
CA PHE A 172 -18.52 -3.28 6.32
C PHE A 172 -19.07 -3.50 7.70
#